data_a97f19b911007d470c5de5fd6d3b3c81
#
_entry.id   a97f19b911007d470c5de5fd6d3b3c81
#
_cell.length_a   1.000
_cell.length_b   1.000
_cell.length_c   1.000
_cell.angle_alpha   90.00
_cell.angle_beta   90.00
_cell.angle_gamma   90.00
#
_symmetry.space_group_name_H-M   'P 1'
#
loop_
_entity.id
_entity.type
_entity.pdbx_description
1 polymer ?
#
loop_
_entity_poly.entity_id
_entity_poly.type
_entity_poly.pdbx_seq_one_letter_code
_entity_poly.pdbx_strand_id
1 'polypeptide(L)'
;MLRLFCSCCLFLVVSIMQAAIYPDPVEGVVTCKGKGLAGVVVTDGFDVVLTDAQGRYELPRNRDARFVYLSTPAGYLPQEGGGHIAFFFPLKKGRLKYDFELKRNLKDDMKHVFMVQTDVQVSCQEHLDSYRSYVGKARAFMEKYAKERDAFVLDCGDIVGNTPNLYLDYIQVSGGLG
;
A
#
# COMPACT_ATOMS: atom_id res chain seq x y z
N MET A 1 -27.16 -8.67 48.01
CA MET A 1 -27.49 -7.82 46.84
C MET A 1 -26.40 -6.79 46.47
N LEU A 2 -25.64 -6.24 47.40
CA LEU A 2 -24.65 -5.19 47.13
C LEU A 2 -23.42 -5.65 46.30
N ARG A 3 -23.02 -6.94 46.43
CA ARG A 3 -21.85 -7.48 45.70
C ARG A 3 -22.09 -7.73 44.19
N LEU A 4 -23.33 -7.98 43.78
CA LEU A 4 -23.66 -8.18 42.36
C LEU A 4 -23.66 -6.87 41.57
N PHE A 5 -24.09 -5.77 42.20
CA PHE A 5 -24.08 -4.45 41.54
C PHE A 5 -22.67 -3.94 41.25
N CYS A 6 -21.73 -4.19 42.17
CA CYS A 6 -20.35 -3.75 41.99
C CYS A 6 -19.65 -4.48 40.82
N SER A 7 -19.95 -5.77 40.62
CA SER A 7 -19.36 -6.55 39.51
C SER A 7 -19.87 -6.10 38.15
N CYS A 8 -21.19 -5.84 38.00
CA CYS A 8 -21.75 -5.32 36.74
C CYS A 8 -21.24 -3.92 36.40
N CYS A 9 -21.13 -3.03 37.38
CA CYS A 9 -20.58 -1.69 37.17
C CYS A 9 -19.08 -1.72 36.76
N LEU A 10 -18.31 -2.67 37.32
CA LEU A 10 -16.89 -2.81 36.97
C LEU A 10 -16.71 -3.31 35.52
N PHE A 11 -17.54 -4.28 35.09
CA PHE A 11 -17.52 -4.75 33.69
C PHE A 11 -17.96 -3.66 32.71
N LEU A 12 -18.95 -2.84 33.05
CA LEU A 12 -19.42 -1.75 32.20
C LEU A 12 -18.35 -0.65 32.07
N VAL A 13 -17.68 -0.31 33.16
CA VAL A 13 -16.60 0.68 33.15
C VAL A 13 -15.38 0.20 32.36
N VAL A 14 -15.01 -1.09 32.48
CA VAL A 14 -13.93 -1.68 31.70
C VAL A 14 -14.27 -1.69 30.21
N SER A 15 -15.52 -2.03 29.85
CA SER A 15 -15.96 -2.00 28.45
C SER A 15 -15.98 -0.59 27.86
N ILE A 16 -16.38 0.41 28.64
CA ILE A 16 -16.36 1.83 28.22
C ILE A 16 -14.93 2.33 28.09
N MET A 17 -14.02 1.94 28.98
CA MET A 17 -12.60 2.32 28.89
C MET A 17 -11.89 1.67 27.69
N GLN A 18 -12.22 0.43 27.32
CA GLN A 18 -11.70 -0.19 26.11
C GLN A 18 -12.19 0.51 24.84
N ALA A 19 -13.46 0.90 24.77
CA ALA A 19 -14.02 1.64 23.65
C ALA A 19 -13.39 3.04 23.47
N ALA A 20 -12.84 3.62 24.53
CA ALA A 20 -12.18 4.93 24.48
C ALA A 20 -10.71 4.89 24.02
N ILE A 21 -10.12 3.72 23.87
CA ILE A 21 -8.70 3.53 23.57
C ILE A 21 -8.45 3.30 22.08
N TYR A 22 -9.41 2.75 21.36
CA TYR A 22 -9.27 2.47 19.93
C TYR A 22 -10.08 3.47 19.11
N PRO A 23 -9.51 4.06 18.06
CA PRO A 23 -10.25 4.86 17.10
C PRO A 23 -11.28 3.97 16.37
N ASP A 24 -12.32 4.59 15.81
CA ASP A 24 -13.32 3.88 15.02
C ASP A 24 -12.66 3.01 13.95
N PRO A 25 -13.15 1.78 13.75
CA PRO A 25 -12.62 0.89 12.72
C PRO A 25 -12.73 1.54 11.33
N VAL A 26 -11.87 1.14 10.44
CA VAL A 26 -12.01 1.50 9.03
C VAL A 26 -12.63 0.36 8.26
N GLU A 27 -13.46 0.69 7.30
CA GLU A 27 -14.19 -0.26 6.47
C GLU A 27 -13.95 0.02 4.99
N GLY A 28 -14.30 -0.93 4.15
CA GLY A 28 -14.26 -0.75 2.71
C GLY A 28 -14.59 -2.00 1.95
N VAL A 29 -14.45 -1.90 0.64
CA VAL A 29 -14.66 -3.01 -0.29
C VAL A 29 -13.46 -3.13 -1.22
N VAL A 30 -13.02 -4.36 -1.46
CA VAL A 30 -12.03 -4.66 -2.49
C VAL A 30 -12.77 -5.27 -3.67
N THR A 31 -12.63 -4.65 -4.84
CA THR A 31 -13.37 -5.06 -6.05
C THR A 31 -12.46 -5.25 -7.25
N CYS A 32 -12.95 -6.00 -8.24
CA CYS A 32 -12.41 -6.02 -9.59
C CYS A 32 -13.59 -5.96 -10.59
N LYS A 33 -13.62 -4.93 -11.43
CA LYS A 33 -14.72 -4.67 -12.36
C LYS A 33 -16.08 -4.67 -11.65
N GLY A 34 -16.16 -4.03 -10.49
CA GLY A 34 -17.37 -3.92 -9.68
C GLY A 34 -17.80 -5.20 -8.95
N LYS A 35 -17.03 -6.31 -9.03
CA LYS A 35 -17.29 -7.53 -8.27
C LYS A 35 -16.39 -7.59 -7.06
N GLY A 36 -16.94 -7.89 -5.88
CA GLY A 36 -16.18 -8.08 -4.67
C GLY A 36 -15.18 -9.23 -4.76
N LEU A 37 -14.01 -9.05 -4.18
CA LEU A 37 -12.95 -10.05 -4.09
C LEU A 37 -12.84 -10.55 -2.66
N ALA A 38 -13.13 -11.82 -2.46
CA ALA A 38 -13.00 -12.49 -1.17
C ALA A 38 -11.55 -12.89 -0.87
N GLY A 39 -11.19 -12.92 0.43
CA GLY A 39 -9.92 -13.42 0.90
C GLY A 39 -8.73 -12.50 0.63
N VAL A 40 -8.98 -11.24 0.27
CA VAL A 40 -7.91 -10.25 0.12
C VAL A 40 -7.46 -9.76 1.49
N VAL A 41 -6.18 -9.77 1.75
CA VAL A 41 -5.58 -9.27 2.99
C VAL A 41 -5.59 -7.75 2.98
N VAL A 42 -6.17 -7.15 4.03
CA VAL A 42 -6.13 -5.72 4.30
C VAL A 42 -5.53 -5.49 5.67
N THR A 43 -4.69 -4.48 5.81
CA THR A 43 -3.95 -4.20 7.04
C THR A 43 -3.65 -2.72 7.21
N ASP A 44 -3.42 -2.29 8.43
CA ASP A 44 -2.89 -0.97 8.78
C ASP A 44 -1.43 -1.02 9.28
N GLY A 45 -0.82 -2.22 9.21
CA GLY A 45 0.52 -2.50 9.71
C GLY A 45 0.55 -3.06 11.12
N PHE A 46 -0.57 -3.05 11.84
CA PHE A 46 -0.73 -3.59 13.18
C PHE A 46 -1.74 -4.74 13.19
N ASP A 47 -2.90 -4.51 12.60
CA ASP A 47 -3.97 -5.49 12.48
C ASP A 47 -4.10 -5.97 11.04
N VAL A 48 -4.62 -7.19 10.87
CA VAL A 48 -4.80 -7.84 9.57
C VAL A 48 -6.18 -8.47 9.50
N VAL A 49 -6.91 -8.19 8.43
CA VAL A 49 -8.22 -8.80 8.16
C VAL A 49 -8.27 -9.35 6.73
N LEU A 50 -9.22 -10.23 6.49
CA LEU A 50 -9.55 -10.75 5.17
C LEU A 50 -10.89 -10.21 4.72
N THR A 51 -11.03 -9.93 3.43
CA THR A 51 -12.32 -9.56 2.85
C THR A 51 -13.28 -10.75 2.85
N ASP A 52 -14.57 -10.48 3.06
CA ASP A 52 -15.66 -11.44 2.98
C ASP A 52 -16.00 -11.85 1.52
N ALA A 53 -17.05 -12.68 1.35
CA ALA A 53 -17.50 -13.14 0.04
C ALA A 53 -17.98 -12.01 -0.89
N GLN A 54 -18.32 -10.85 -0.35
CA GLN A 54 -18.71 -9.65 -1.08
C GLN A 54 -17.56 -8.65 -1.25
N GLY A 55 -16.35 -9.02 -0.81
CA GLY A 55 -15.16 -8.17 -0.85
C GLY A 55 -15.11 -7.12 0.24
N ARG A 56 -15.99 -7.17 1.26
CA ARG A 56 -16.05 -6.19 2.33
C ARG A 56 -15.05 -6.53 3.42
N TYR A 57 -14.54 -5.51 4.07
CA TYR A 57 -13.70 -5.66 5.25
C TYR A 57 -14.03 -4.61 6.30
N GLU A 58 -13.78 -4.94 7.54
CA GLU A 58 -13.76 -4.05 8.69
C GLU A 58 -12.45 -4.32 9.44
N LEU A 59 -11.59 -3.30 9.52
CA LEU A 59 -10.27 -3.37 10.11
C LEU A 59 -10.26 -2.55 11.40
N PRO A 60 -9.99 -3.16 12.57
CA PRO A 60 -9.69 -2.42 13.78
C PRO A 60 -8.57 -1.42 13.49
N ARG A 61 -8.76 -0.17 13.90
CA ARG A 61 -7.78 0.87 13.62
C ARG A 61 -6.84 1.04 14.79
N ASN A 62 -5.55 0.80 14.57
CA ASN A 62 -4.55 1.20 15.54
C ASN A 62 -4.35 2.72 15.51
N ARG A 63 -4.22 3.35 16.69
CA ARG A 63 -4.03 4.81 16.81
C ARG A 63 -2.72 5.31 16.19
N ASP A 64 -1.70 4.45 16.10
CA ASP A 64 -0.40 4.76 15.52
C ASP A 64 -0.33 4.43 14.03
N ALA A 65 -1.38 3.81 13.47
CA ALA A 65 -1.48 3.51 12.07
C ALA A 65 -1.59 4.80 11.23
N ARG A 66 -0.83 4.84 10.16
CA ARG A 66 -0.80 5.98 9.21
C ARG A 66 -1.46 5.67 7.88
N PHE A 67 -1.56 4.40 7.54
CA PHE A 67 -2.06 3.93 6.26
C PHE A 67 -2.97 2.72 6.45
N VAL A 68 -3.88 2.53 5.52
CA VAL A 68 -4.53 1.25 5.25
C VAL A 68 -4.10 0.79 3.86
N TYR A 69 -3.71 -0.47 3.73
CA TYR A 69 -3.22 -1.03 2.49
C TYR A 69 -3.64 -2.49 2.34
N LEU A 70 -3.62 -2.96 1.10
CA LEU A 70 -3.88 -4.36 0.79
C LEU A 70 -2.61 -5.08 0.35
N SER A 71 -2.53 -6.37 0.62
CA SER A 71 -1.61 -7.27 -0.05
C SER A 71 -2.25 -7.68 -1.37
N THR A 72 -1.64 -7.30 -2.49
CA THR A 72 -2.17 -7.61 -3.82
C THR A 72 -2.25 -9.12 -4.02
N PRO A 73 -3.46 -9.69 -4.22
CA PRO A 73 -3.60 -11.13 -4.40
C PRO A 73 -3.10 -11.57 -5.77
N ALA A 74 -2.66 -12.82 -5.88
CA ALA A 74 -2.23 -13.42 -7.14
C ALA A 74 -3.31 -13.28 -8.23
N GLY A 75 -2.91 -13.01 -9.46
CA GLY A 75 -3.80 -12.79 -10.60
C GLY A 75 -4.43 -11.40 -10.67
N TYR A 76 -3.99 -10.47 -9.81
CA TYR A 76 -4.48 -9.10 -9.80
C TYR A 76 -3.35 -8.08 -9.72
N LEU A 77 -3.64 -6.87 -10.14
CA LEU A 77 -2.78 -5.70 -10.03
C LEU A 77 -3.57 -4.54 -9.42
N PRO A 78 -2.97 -3.69 -8.59
CA PRO A 78 -3.60 -2.44 -8.17
C PRO A 78 -3.86 -1.54 -9.37
N GLN A 79 -4.87 -0.68 -9.26
CA GLN A 79 -5.06 0.36 -10.27
C GLN A 79 -3.99 1.44 -10.13
N GLU A 80 -3.60 1.99 -11.25
CA GLU A 80 -2.77 3.19 -11.31
C GLU A 80 -3.67 4.42 -11.26
N GLY A 81 -3.37 5.34 -10.38
CA GLY A 81 -4.12 6.58 -10.24
C GLY A 81 -3.22 7.73 -9.80
N GLY A 82 -3.24 8.84 -10.52
CA GLY A 82 -2.49 10.04 -10.16
C GLY A 82 -0.97 9.86 -10.08
N GLY A 83 -0.40 8.93 -10.86
CA GLY A 83 1.04 8.61 -10.83
C GLY A 83 1.46 7.68 -9.69
N HIS A 84 0.49 7.09 -8.98
CA HIS A 84 0.74 6.17 -7.87
C HIS A 84 0.00 4.86 -8.07
N ILE A 85 0.59 3.77 -7.58
CA ILE A 85 -0.06 2.46 -7.51
C ILE A 85 -1.02 2.47 -6.32
N ALA A 86 -2.32 2.29 -6.55
CA ALA A 86 -3.37 2.44 -5.55
C ALA A 86 -3.56 1.16 -4.70
N PHE A 87 -2.50 0.71 -4.00
CA PHE A 87 -2.58 -0.39 -3.04
C PHE A 87 -2.67 0.09 -1.59
N PHE A 88 -2.58 1.39 -1.33
CA PHE A 88 -2.68 1.98 0.00
C PHE A 88 -3.38 3.34 -0.02
N PHE A 89 -3.92 3.71 1.13
CA PHE A 89 -4.42 5.06 1.39
C PHE A 89 -3.87 5.60 2.70
N PRO A 90 -3.46 6.88 2.77
CA PRO A 90 -3.20 7.51 4.04
C PRO A 90 -4.49 7.64 4.85
N LEU A 91 -4.43 7.25 6.12
CA LEU A 91 -5.54 7.39 7.06
C LEU A 91 -5.76 8.88 7.38
N LYS A 92 -6.99 9.34 7.17
CA LYS A 92 -7.38 10.74 7.42
C LYS A 92 -8.37 10.80 8.58
N LYS A 93 -8.30 11.88 9.37
CA LYS A 93 -9.25 12.14 10.44
C LYS A 93 -10.66 12.25 9.87
N GLY A 94 -11.61 11.52 10.46
CA GLY A 94 -13.02 11.53 10.06
C GLY A 94 -13.36 10.73 8.79
N ARG A 95 -12.35 10.13 8.12
CA ARG A 95 -12.59 9.21 7.03
C ARG A 95 -12.48 7.78 7.54
N LEU A 96 -13.57 7.02 7.43
CA LEU A 96 -13.63 5.62 7.85
C LEU A 96 -13.68 4.66 6.66
N LYS A 97 -14.05 5.13 5.47
CA LYS A 97 -14.23 4.28 4.30
C LYS A 97 -13.07 4.39 3.31
N TYR A 98 -12.50 3.22 2.94
CA TYR A 98 -11.39 3.07 2.01
C TYR A 98 -11.66 1.89 1.09
N ASP A 99 -12.13 2.18 -0.13
CA ASP A 99 -12.42 1.16 -1.13
C ASP A 99 -11.20 0.99 -2.07
N PHE A 100 -10.90 -0.26 -2.42
CA PHE A 100 -9.84 -0.61 -3.35
C PHE A 100 -10.44 -1.24 -4.60
N GLU A 101 -9.92 -0.86 -5.75
CA GLU A 101 -10.25 -1.54 -6.99
C GLU A 101 -8.98 -2.12 -7.61
N LEU A 102 -9.06 -3.40 -8.00
CA LEU A 102 -8.00 -4.14 -8.64
C LEU A 102 -8.35 -4.42 -10.10
N LYS A 103 -7.35 -4.58 -10.93
CA LYS A 103 -7.48 -5.09 -12.30
C LYS A 103 -6.93 -6.51 -12.38
N ARG A 104 -7.45 -7.32 -13.32
CA ARG A 104 -6.89 -8.66 -13.56
C ARG A 104 -5.48 -8.52 -14.13
N ASN A 105 -4.56 -9.28 -13.57
CA ASN A 105 -3.28 -9.52 -14.21
C ASN A 105 -3.49 -10.51 -15.36
N LEU A 106 -3.07 -10.15 -16.56
CA LEU A 106 -3.17 -11.00 -17.76
C LEU A 106 -1.87 -11.77 -18.01
N LYS A 107 -0.82 -11.47 -17.26
CA LYS A 107 0.45 -12.19 -17.30
C LYS A 107 0.47 -13.31 -16.28
N ASP A 108 1.38 -14.26 -16.46
CA ASP A 108 1.66 -15.29 -15.47
C ASP A 108 2.46 -14.66 -14.32
N ASP A 109 1.78 -14.34 -13.23
CA ASP A 109 2.38 -13.75 -12.03
C ASP A 109 3.20 -14.73 -11.17
N MET A 110 3.28 -15.99 -11.58
CA MET A 110 4.27 -16.94 -11.05
C MET A 110 5.66 -16.75 -11.68
N LYS A 111 5.75 -15.93 -12.74
CA LYS A 111 6.99 -15.63 -13.46
C LYS A 111 7.17 -14.11 -13.53
N HIS A 112 8.05 -13.60 -12.73
CA HIS A 112 8.38 -12.17 -12.72
C HIS A 112 9.89 -11.96 -12.76
N VAL A 113 10.29 -10.77 -13.15
CA VAL A 113 11.66 -10.27 -13.10
C VAL A 113 11.63 -8.96 -12.34
N PHE A 114 12.54 -8.80 -11.42
CA PHE A 114 12.69 -7.53 -10.74
C PHE A 114 14.15 -7.08 -10.72
N MET A 115 14.33 -5.78 -10.76
CA MET A 115 15.62 -5.13 -10.58
C MET A 115 15.62 -4.45 -9.21
N VAL A 116 16.71 -4.60 -8.50
CA VAL A 116 16.93 -3.88 -7.24
C VAL A 116 17.96 -2.79 -7.49
N GLN A 117 17.63 -1.59 -7.07
CA GLN A 117 18.59 -0.48 -7.00
C GLN A 117 18.60 0.09 -5.58
N THR A 118 19.72 0.67 -5.22
CA THR A 118 19.92 1.28 -3.90
C THR A 118 20.90 2.43 -4.02
N ASP A 119 20.86 3.36 -3.09
CA ASP A 119 21.88 4.41 -2.93
C ASP A 119 22.12 5.25 -4.21
N VAL A 120 21.06 5.59 -4.93
CA VAL A 120 21.16 6.44 -6.12
C VAL A 120 21.69 7.82 -5.76
N GLN A 121 21.33 8.32 -4.57
CA GLN A 121 21.86 9.52 -3.90
C GLN A 121 22.01 10.76 -4.82
N VAL A 122 20.94 11.05 -5.58
CA VAL A 122 20.91 12.25 -6.41
C VAL A 122 21.05 13.49 -5.52
N SER A 123 22.13 14.24 -5.70
CA SER A 123 22.47 15.41 -4.88
C SER A 123 22.60 16.70 -5.69
N CYS A 124 22.66 16.60 -7.01
CA CYS A 124 22.75 17.74 -7.94
C CYS A 124 22.16 17.37 -9.30
N GLN A 125 22.05 18.34 -10.18
CA GLN A 125 21.52 18.14 -11.53
C GLN A 125 22.34 17.15 -12.36
N GLU A 126 23.64 17.19 -12.23
CA GLU A 126 24.54 16.28 -12.95
C GLU A 126 24.30 14.81 -12.55
N HIS A 127 24.05 14.54 -11.26
CA HIS A 127 23.66 13.21 -10.79
C HIS A 127 22.31 12.80 -11.39
N LEU A 128 21.35 13.71 -11.48
CA LEU A 128 20.06 13.44 -12.09
C LEU A 128 20.17 13.09 -13.57
N ASP A 129 21.03 13.80 -14.31
CA ASP A 129 21.27 13.54 -15.74
C ASP A 129 21.97 12.18 -15.94
N SER A 130 22.91 11.85 -15.07
CA SER A 130 23.56 10.53 -15.05
C SER A 130 22.56 9.43 -14.75
N TYR A 131 21.66 9.64 -13.76
CA TYR A 131 20.59 8.72 -13.42
C TYR A 131 19.60 8.55 -14.58
N ARG A 132 19.25 9.61 -15.28
CA ARG A 132 18.39 9.55 -16.49
C ARG A 132 19.01 8.66 -17.58
N SER A 133 20.31 8.78 -17.78
CA SER A 133 21.04 7.91 -18.73
C SER A 133 21.02 6.43 -18.29
N TYR A 134 21.21 6.17 -17.00
CA TYR A 134 21.08 4.83 -16.43
C TYR A 134 19.67 4.27 -16.60
N VAL A 135 18.63 5.04 -16.24
CA VAL A 135 17.23 4.65 -16.37
C VAL A 135 16.88 4.24 -17.80
N GLY A 136 17.39 4.99 -18.81
CA GLY A 136 17.18 4.63 -20.22
C GLY A 136 17.72 3.24 -20.57
N LYS A 137 18.89 2.89 -20.06
CA LYS A 137 19.51 1.57 -20.27
C LYS A 137 18.81 0.47 -19.50
N ALA A 138 18.48 0.74 -18.23
CA ALA A 138 17.75 -0.19 -17.36
C ALA A 138 16.36 -0.51 -17.91
N ARG A 139 15.65 0.50 -18.42
CA ARG A 139 14.37 0.34 -19.09
C ARG A 139 14.48 -0.59 -20.29
N ALA A 140 15.40 -0.35 -21.20
CA ALA A 140 15.59 -1.20 -22.37
C ALA A 140 15.90 -2.66 -21.98
N PHE A 141 16.63 -2.87 -20.90
CA PHE A 141 16.85 -4.21 -20.35
C PHE A 141 15.55 -4.82 -19.78
N MET A 142 14.79 -4.08 -18.98
CA MET A 142 13.55 -4.57 -18.38
C MET A 142 12.48 -4.86 -19.44
N GLU A 143 12.33 -4.03 -20.46
CA GLU A 143 11.39 -4.22 -21.57
C GLU A 143 11.59 -5.54 -22.31
N LYS A 144 12.80 -6.04 -22.36
CA LYS A 144 13.11 -7.36 -22.93
C LYS A 144 12.34 -8.49 -22.22
N TYR A 145 12.13 -8.36 -20.91
CA TYR A 145 11.48 -9.38 -20.08
C TYR A 145 10.00 -9.05 -19.79
N ALA A 146 9.60 -7.79 -19.91
CA ALA A 146 8.25 -7.33 -19.58
C ALA A 146 7.16 -7.85 -20.52
N LYS A 147 7.50 -8.38 -21.69
CA LYS A 147 6.53 -8.87 -22.69
C LYS A 147 5.71 -10.05 -22.17
N GLU A 148 6.35 -10.97 -21.46
CA GLU A 148 5.75 -12.23 -21.02
C GLU A 148 5.66 -12.37 -19.51
N ARG A 149 6.25 -11.47 -18.77
CA ARG A 149 6.39 -11.52 -17.31
C ARG A 149 6.09 -10.16 -16.71
N ASP A 150 5.70 -10.16 -15.45
CA ASP A 150 5.71 -8.93 -14.70
C ASP A 150 7.15 -8.50 -14.43
N ALA A 151 7.43 -7.25 -14.72
CA ALA A 151 8.74 -6.65 -14.51
C ALA A 151 8.56 -5.38 -13.68
N PHE A 152 9.30 -5.26 -12.59
CA PHE A 152 9.23 -4.12 -11.69
C PHE A 152 10.59 -3.80 -11.07
N VAL A 153 10.70 -2.62 -10.49
CA VAL A 153 11.92 -2.15 -9.83
C VAL A 153 11.63 -1.94 -8.34
N LEU A 154 12.55 -2.40 -7.52
CA LEU A 154 12.59 -2.10 -6.10
C LEU A 154 13.70 -1.09 -5.84
N ASP A 155 13.33 0.03 -5.27
CA ASP A 155 14.27 1.03 -4.79
C ASP A 155 14.40 0.91 -3.27
N CYS A 156 15.59 0.59 -2.80
CA CYS A 156 15.84 0.30 -1.39
C CYS A 156 16.22 1.55 -0.57
N GLY A 157 16.02 2.73 -1.13
CA GLY A 157 16.23 3.99 -0.41
C GLY A 157 17.52 4.70 -0.77
N ASP A 158 17.84 5.72 0.03
CA ASP A 158 18.93 6.69 -0.22
C ASP A 158 18.89 7.29 -1.64
N ILE A 159 17.67 7.60 -2.09
CA ILE A 159 17.36 8.01 -3.46
C ILE A 159 17.77 9.43 -3.78
N VAL A 160 17.66 10.34 -2.81
CA VAL A 160 18.20 11.70 -2.87
C VAL A 160 19.10 11.92 -1.66
N GLY A 161 20.19 12.62 -1.87
CA GLY A 161 21.08 12.99 -0.79
C GLY A 161 20.49 14.11 0.08
N ASN A 162 21.31 15.03 0.56
CA ASN A 162 20.84 16.17 1.38
C ASN A 162 20.11 17.26 0.57
N THR A 163 19.47 16.90 -0.54
CA THR A 163 18.78 17.79 -1.49
C THR A 163 17.35 17.33 -1.76
N PRO A 164 16.45 17.38 -0.75
CA PRO A 164 15.08 16.87 -0.88
C PRO A 164 14.25 17.54 -1.96
N ASN A 165 14.64 18.73 -2.41
CA ASN A 165 14.03 19.41 -3.56
C ASN A 165 14.19 18.65 -4.88
N LEU A 166 15.17 17.76 -5.02
CA LEU A 166 15.35 16.91 -6.20
C LEU A 166 14.47 15.65 -6.19
N TYR A 167 13.73 15.41 -5.11
CA TYR A 167 12.92 14.21 -4.98
C TYR A 167 11.85 14.08 -6.09
N LEU A 168 11.19 15.17 -6.43
CA LEU A 168 10.16 15.16 -7.49
C LEU A 168 10.77 14.89 -8.86
N ASP A 169 11.94 15.47 -9.15
CA ASP A 169 12.68 15.22 -10.39
C ASP A 169 13.17 13.77 -10.46
N TYR A 170 13.64 13.23 -9.33
CA TYR A 170 13.98 11.83 -9.21
C TYR A 170 12.79 10.92 -9.55
N ILE A 171 11.62 11.16 -8.92
CA ILE A 171 10.40 10.38 -9.18
C ILE A 171 10.01 10.44 -10.67
N GLN A 172 10.10 11.60 -11.28
CA GLN A 172 9.79 11.76 -12.70
C GLN A 172 10.75 10.94 -13.60
N VAL A 173 12.02 10.90 -13.27
CA VAL A 173 13.02 10.10 -14.00
C VAL A 173 12.81 8.61 -13.76
N SER A 174 12.66 8.19 -12.49
CA SER A 174 12.52 6.78 -12.10
C SER A 174 11.21 6.16 -12.62
N GLY A 175 10.14 6.94 -12.78
CA GLY A 175 8.88 6.51 -13.38
C GLY A 175 9.03 5.93 -14.81
N GLY A 176 10.17 6.15 -15.44
CA GLY A 176 10.53 5.48 -16.69
C GLY A 176 10.94 4.02 -16.57
N LEU A 177 11.05 3.47 -15.35
CA LEU A 177 11.50 2.09 -15.13
C LEU A 177 10.37 1.06 -15.10
N GLY A 178 9.09 1.48 -14.98
CA GLY A 178 7.96 0.53 -14.98
C GLY A 178 6.68 1.19 -14.52
#